data_8372abef50aca9a2cdb67b1c1cee834c
#
_entry.id   8372abef50aca9a2cdb67b1c1cee834c
#
_cell.length_a   1.000
_cell.length_b   1.000
_cell.length_c   1.000
_cell.angle_alpha   90.00
_cell.angle_beta   90.00
_cell.angle_gamma   90.00
#
_symmetry.space_group_name_H-M   'P 1'
#
loop_
_entity.id
_entity.type
_entity.pdbx_description
1 polymer ?
#
loop_
_entity_poly.entity_id
_entity_poly.type
_entity_poly.pdbx_seq_one_letter_code
_entity_poly.pdbx_strand_id
1 'polypeptide(L)'
;AYELEDRNGDRNARFFYNNYRILSGKIAPDGLPHVYTDADTEAMTLEITLQDKVRNQRILLYYTIYEDAVVTRFAKWINDGTESIEICRFLSMNMDLPTQEYDVLTLAGAHTEEKNVYRRPLCADSVTIESSRGTSSPQATPFIGLLSPGTTEEQGEVLGVNLIYSGNFYGCVQCGQYGTTRVQLGINPYQFGWQLSPGTNFCTPEAVLVYSANGLAGMYEAPTTRFSTANSVAGMSKEVAGAVTRWQDEI
;
A
#
# COMPACT_ATOMS: atom_id res chain seq x y z
N ALA A 1 5.53 2.36 8.59
CA ALA A 1 5.89 3.54 9.40
C ALA A 1 4.69 3.93 10.27
N TYR A 2 4.94 4.30 11.51
CA TYR A 2 3.92 4.73 12.48
C TYR A 2 4.45 5.91 13.32
N GLU A 3 3.53 6.74 13.79
CA GLU A 3 3.76 7.80 14.76
C GLU A 3 2.53 7.88 15.68
N LEU A 4 2.76 8.00 16.96
CA LEU A 4 1.71 8.23 17.97
C LEU A 4 2.07 9.41 18.87
N GLU A 5 1.08 9.91 19.57
CA GLU A 5 1.25 10.85 20.68
C GLU A 5 0.34 10.44 21.82
N ASP A 6 0.88 10.39 23.03
CA ASP A 6 0.08 10.19 24.23
C ASP A 6 -0.40 11.53 24.84
N ARG A 7 -1.23 11.48 25.85
CA ARG A 7 -1.79 12.67 26.52
C ARG A 7 -0.75 13.63 27.12
N ASN A 8 0.51 13.18 27.26
CA ASN A 8 1.61 13.98 27.80
C ASN A 8 2.50 14.55 26.68
N GLY A 9 2.15 14.29 25.41
CA GLY A 9 2.96 14.67 24.24
C GLY A 9 4.14 13.73 23.98
N ASP A 10 4.23 12.58 24.66
CA ASP A 10 5.28 11.60 24.40
C ASP A 10 4.95 10.79 23.15
N ARG A 11 5.90 10.80 22.20
CA ARG A 11 5.80 10.11 20.88
C ARG A 11 6.65 8.84 20.80
N ASN A 12 7.30 8.44 21.91
CA ASN A 12 8.13 7.24 21.90
C ASN A 12 7.26 5.98 21.97
N ALA A 13 7.33 5.15 20.95
CA ALA A 13 6.76 3.81 20.93
C ALA A 13 7.79 2.81 20.43
N ARG A 14 7.83 1.64 21.02
CA ARG A 14 8.75 0.57 20.64
C ARG A 14 8.01 -0.75 20.53
N PHE A 15 7.70 -1.11 19.29
CA PHE A 15 7.09 -2.39 18.99
C PHE A 15 8.16 -3.43 18.69
N PHE A 16 8.11 -4.54 19.40
CA PHE A 16 8.97 -5.70 19.20
C PHE A 16 8.16 -6.87 18.67
N TYR A 17 8.79 -7.71 17.87
CA TYR A 17 8.20 -8.98 17.44
C TYR A 17 7.76 -9.80 18.65
N ASN A 18 6.54 -10.32 18.61
CA ASN A 18 5.98 -11.20 19.64
C ASN A 18 5.79 -12.62 19.09
N ASN A 19 4.92 -12.80 18.10
CA ASN A 19 4.64 -14.08 17.46
C ASN A 19 4.10 -13.88 16.05
N TYR A 20 3.85 -15.00 15.34
CA TYR A 20 3.12 -15.02 14.07
C TYR A 20 2.13 -16.18 14.01
N ARG A 21 1.16 -16.07 13.10
CA ARG A 21 0.23 -17.14 12.73
C ARG A 21 0.09 -17.22 11.22
N ILE A 22 -0.10 -18.42 10.70
CA ILE A 22 -0.47 -18.66 9.31
C ILE A 22 -1.92 -19.11 9.30
N LEU A 23 -2.76 -18.42 8.55
CA LEU A 23 -4.21 -18.63 8.47
C LEU A 23 -4.57 -19.00 7.03
N SER A 24 -5.50 -19.96 6.88
CA SER A 24 -6.10 -20.27 5.59
C SER A 24 -7.05 -19.13 5.19
N GLY A 25 -7.06 -18.78 3.92
CA GLY A 25 -7.92 -17.74 3.39
C GLY A 25 -7.40 -16.32 3.66
N LYS A 26 -8.22 -15.36 3.27
CA LYS A 26 -7.97 -13.93 3.43
C LYS A 26 -8.60 -13.40 4.72
N ILE A 27 -7.84 -12.57 5.42
CA ILE A 27 -8.36 -11.71 6.48
C ILE A 27 -8.63 -10.32 5.88
N ALA A 28 -9.85 -9.83 6.02
CA ALA A 28 -10.26 -8.53 5.52
C ALA A 28 -9.99 -7.41 6.55
N PRO A 29 -9.63 -6.19 6.12
CA PRO A 29 -9.60 -5.02 6.99
C PRO A 29 -11.02 -4.61 7.42
N ASP A 30 -11.20 -4.26 8.69
CA ASP A 30 -12.51 -3.94 9.25
C ASP A 30 -13.13 -2.69 8.59
N GLY A 31 -14.29 -2.87 7.94
CA GLY A 31 -15.07 -1.76 7.37
C GLY A 31 -14.42 -1.02 6.19
N LEU A 32 -13.36 -1.54 5.61
CA LEU A 32 -12.64 -0.94 4.49
C LEU A 32 -12.73 -1.80 3.23
N PRO A 33 -12.65 -1.19 2.03
CA PRO A 33 -12.54 -1.92 0.78
C PRO A 33 -11.28 -2.80 0.77
N HIS A 34 -11.39 -3.97 0.14
CA HIS A 34 -10.29 -4.93 0.06
C HIS A 34 -10.39 -5.80 -1.21
N VAL A 35 -9.29 -6.47 -1.55
CA VAL A 35 -9.27 -7.51 -2.58
C VAL A 35 -10.17 -8.66 -2.18
N TYR A 36 -10.95 -9.17 -3.11
CA TYR A 36 -11.89 -10.26 -2.90
C TYR A 36 -11.25 -11.63 -3.16
N THR A 37 -11.79 -12.68 -2.54
CA THR A 37 -11.53 -14.10 -2.83
C THR A 37 -12.84 -14.82 -3.02
N ASP A 38 -12.93 -15.71 -4.02
CA ASP A 38 -14.12 -16.55 -4.24
C ASP A 38 -14.16 -17.72 -3.27
N ALA A 39 -12.99 -18.23 -2.86
CA ALA A 39 -12.87 -19.32 -1.89
C ALA A 39 -11.70 -19.10 -0.92
N ASP A 40 -11.83 -19.64 0.30
CA ASP A 40 -10.76 -19.56 1.32
C ASP A 40 -9.47 -20.31 0.92
N THR A 41 -9.54 -21.19 -0.08
CA THR A 41 -8.38 -21.94 -0.59
C THR A 41 -7.48 -21.15 -1.52
N GLU A 42 -7.93 -19.99 -2.02
CA GLU A 42 -7.18 -19.16 -3.00
C GLU A 42 -6.07 -18.33 -2.39
N ALA A 43 -6.01 -18.23 -1.08
CA ALA A 43 -5.09 -17.37 -0.39
C ALA A 43 -4.63 -17.95 0.95
N MET A 44 -3.46 -17.51 1.38
CA MET A 44 -2.94 -17.74 2.73
C MET A 44 -2.55 -16.41 3.37
N THR A 45 -2.92 -16.22 4.62
CA THR A 45 -2.60 -15.00 5.36
C THR A 45 -1.56 -15.27 6.45
N LEU A 46 -0.46 -14.53 6.41
CA LEU A 46 0.50 -14.41 7.49
C LEU A 46 0.12 -13.22 8.36
N GLU A 47 -0.20 -13.48 9.64
CA GLU A 47 -0.36 -12.46 10.67
C GLU A 47 0.89 -12.39 11.53
N ILE A 48 1.51 -11.23 11.65
CA ILE A 48 2.64 -10.96 12.54
C ILE A 48 2.19 -10.03 13.65
N THR A 49 2.38 -10.45 14.90
CA THR A 49 2.08 -9.62 16.08
C THR A 49 3.33 -8.90 16.55
N LEU A 50 3.26 -7.59 16.62
CA LEU A 50 4.24 -6.73 17.28
C LEU A 50 3.61 -6.17 18.58
N GLN A 51 4.42 -6.02 19.64
CA GLN A 51 3.93 -5.54 20.93
C GLN A 51 4.85 -4.47 21.53
N ASP A 52 4.24 -3.37 21.98
CA ASP A 52 4.81 -2.44 22.93
C ASP A 52 4.32 -2.81 24.34
N LYS A 53 5.23 -3.39 25.15
CA LYS A 53 4.90 -3.85 26.50
C LYS A 53 4.73 -2.70 27.50
N VAL A 54 5.32 -1.54 27.23
CA VAL A 54 5.27 -0.38 28.13
C VAL A 54 3.88 0.24 28.12
N ARG A 55 3.34 0.47 26.90
CA ARG A 55 2.01 1.05 26.72
C ARG A 55 0.90 0.00 26.58
N ASN A 56 1.26 -1.28 26.57
CA ASN A 56 0.36 -2.39 26.29
C ASN A 56 -0.42 -2.20 24.97
N GLN A 57 0.33 -1.98 23.89
CA GLN A 57 -0.18 -1.78 22.55
C GLN A 57 0.23 -2.95 21.67
N ARG A 58 -0.62 -3.33 20.70
CA ARG A 58 -0.28 -4.33 19.68
C ARG A 58 -0.48 -3.78 18.27
N ILE A 59 0.41 -4.16 17.38
CA ILE A 59 0.23 -4.00 15.93
C ILE A 59 0.19 -5.39 15.31
N LEU A 60 -0.86 -5.69 14.57
CA LEU A 60 -1.00 -6.88 13.76
C LEU A 60 -0.72 -6.48 12.30
N LEU A 61 0.26 -7.14 11.69
CA LEU A 61 0.58 -6.99 10.28
C LEU A 61 0.02 -8.20 9.53
N TYR A 62 -0.83 -7.95 8.56
CA TYR A 62 -1.44 -8.98 7.72
C TYR A 62 -0.82 -8.95 6.33
N TYR A 63 -0.34 -10.10 5.87
CA TYR A 63 0.14 -10.33 4.51
C TYR A 63 -0.64 -11.50 3.94
N THR A 64 -1.45 -11.23 2.91
CA THR A 64 -2.18 -12.28 2.21
C THR A 64 -1.51 -12.53 0.87
N ILE A 65 -1.14 -13.79 0.63
CA ILE A 65 -0.45 -14.25 -0.59
C ILE A 65 -1.45 -15.04 -1.42
N TYR A 66 -1.55 -14.71 -2.70
CA TYR A 66 -2.39 -15.37 -3.69
C TYR A 66 -1.53 -16.15 -4.69
N GLU A 67 -2.13 -17.10 -5.39
CA GLU A 67 -1.41 -17.95 -6.35
C GLU A 67 -0.88 -17.21 -7.58
N ASP A 68 -1.47 -16.06 -7.93
CA ASP A 68 -1.20 -15.26 -9.13
C ASP A 68 -0.20 -14.11 -8.91
N ALA A 69 0.80 -14.31 -8.04
CA ALA A 69 1.84 -13.33 -7.72
C ALA A 69 1.31 -11.99 -7.15
N VAL A 70 0.11 -12.00 -6.60
CA VAL A 70 -0.47 -10.88 -5.85
C VAL A 70 -0.22 -11.08 -4.37
N VAL A 71 0.20 -10.03 -3.70
CA VAL A 71 0.31 -9.96 -2.24
C VAL A 71 -0.45 -8.75 -1.75
N THR A 72 -1.35 -8.94 -0.78
CA THR A 72 -2.00 -7.80 -0.13
C THR A 72 -1.50 -7.60 1.28
N ARG A 73 -1.53 -6.36 1.75
CA ARG A 73 -1.05 -5.99 3.06
C ARG A 73 -1.91 -4.91 3.70
N PHE A 74 -2.25 -5.11 4.96
CA PHE A 74 -2.76 -4.06 5.83
C PHE A 74 -2.24 -4.24 7.26
N ALA A 75 -2.49 -3.27 8.12
CA ALA A 75 -2.10 -3.33 9.51
C ALA A 75 -3.25 -2.90 10.43
N LYS A 76 -3.33 -3.50 11.61
CA LYS A 76 -4.30 -3.19 12.65
C LYS A 76 -3.57 -2.81 13.94
N TRP A 77 -3.89 -1.65 14.48
CA TRP A 77 -3.36 -1.20 15.77
C TRP A 77 -4.43 -1.38 16.84
N ILE A 78 -4.09 -2.06 17.92
CA ILE A 78 -4.98 -2.39 19.04
C ILE A 78 -4.45 -1.73 20.29
N ASN A 79 -5.29 -0.98 20.98
CA ASN A 79 -4.98 -0.40 22.27
C ASN A 79 -5.47 -1.32 23.41
N ASP A 80 -4.59 -2.18 23.89
CA ASP A 80 -4.87 -3.02 25.09
C ASP A 80 -4.50 -2.31 26.40
N GLY A 81 -4.04 -1.06 26.31
CA GLY A 81 -3.68 -0.23 27.48
C GLY A 81 -4.89 0.38 28.17
N THR A 82 -4.60 1.24 29.14
CA THR A 82 -5.62 1.93 29.96
C THR A 82 -5.81 3.39 29.59
N GLU A 83 -4.94 3.93 28.73
CA GLU A 83 -4.97 5.32 28.30
C GLU A 83 -5.21 5.43 26.80
N SER A 84 -5.91 6.50 26.39
CA SER A 84 -6.07 6.81 24.97
C SER A 84 -4.75 7.33 24.40
N ILE A 85 -4.49 6.99 23.14
CA ILE A 85 -3.37 7.53 22.34
C ILE A 85 -3.92 8.17 21.08
N GLU A 86 -3.19 9.11 20.52
CA GLU A 86 -3.47 9.63 19.18
C GLU A 86 -2.51 9.00 18.17
N ILE A 87 -3.06 8.39 17.12
CA ILE A 87 -2.29 7.92 15.98
C ILE A 87 -2.13 9.10 15.03
N CYS A 88 -0.90 9.61 14.89
CA CYS A 88 -0.58 10.72 13.98
C CYS A 88 -0.18 10.22 12.59
N ARG A 89 0.33 8.99 12.49
CA ARG A 89 0.70 8.33 11.24
C ARG A 89 0.63 6.82 11.41
N PHE A 90 0.00 6.15 10.46
CA PHE A 90 0.03 4.69 10.39
C PHE A 90 -0.16 4.24 8.94
N LEU A 91 0.95 3.93 8.27
CA LEU A 91 0.93 3.58 6.86
C LEU A 91 0.58 2.10 6.65
N SER A 92 -0.17 1.84 5.59
CA SER A 92 -0.55 0.50 5.15
C SER A 92 0.67 -0.34 4.78
N MET A 93 1.67 0.30 4.15
CA MET A 93 2.88 -0.36 3.71
C MET A 93 4.13 0.46 4.00
N ASN A 94 5.20 -0.24 4.38
CA ASN A 94 6.57 0.25 4.39
C ASN A 94 7.46 -0.94 4.06
N MET A 95 8.16 -0.87 2.94
CA MET A 95 8.99 -1.96 2.42
C MET A 95 10.33 -1.42 1.97
N ASP A 96 11.40 -2.12 2.28
CA ASP A 96 12.75 -1.83 1.81
C ASP A 96 13.16 -2.89 0.77
N LEU A 97 13.59 -2.42 -0.40
CA LEU A 97 14.10 -3.25 -1.49
C LEU A 97 15.63 -3.16 -1.54
N PRO A 98 16.33 -4.24 -1.96
CA PRO A 98 17.78 -4.34 -1.82
C PRO A 98 18.58 -3.57 -2.88
N THR A 99 17.94 -2.87 -3.82
CA THR A 99 18.58 -2.11 -4.89
C THR A 99 17.99 -0.71 -5.02
N GLN A 100 18.69 0.18 -5.74
CA GLN A 100 18.22 1.50 -6.13
C GLN A 100 18.01 1.63 -7.65
N GLU A 101 18.29 0.57 -8.40
CA GLU A 101 18.20 0.56 -9.85
C GLU A 101 16.77 0.35 -10.32
N TYR A 102 15.95 1.39 -10.17
CA TYR A 102 14.56 1.40 -10.63
C TYR A 102 14.22 2.63 -11.45
N ASP A 103 13.33 2.45 -12.41
CA ASP A 103 12.48 3.52 -12.91
C ASP A 103 11.19 3.53 -12.09
N VAL A 104 10.74 4.71 -11.69
CA VAL A 104 9.48 4.90 -10.98
C VAL A 104 8.41 5.35 -11.96
N LEU A 105 7.34 4.58 -12.04
CA LEU A 105 6.14 4.89 -12.82
C LEU A 105 5.04 5.36 -11.88
N THR A 106 4.44 6.52 -12.21
CA THR A 106 3.33 7.12 -11.47
C THR A 106 2.24 7.58 -12.44
N LEU A 107 1.02 7.68 -11.95
CA LEU A 107 -0.14 8.15 -12.69
C LEU A 107 -0.59 9.49 -12.12
N ALA A 108 -0.57 10.52 -12.97
CA ALA A 108 -1.02 11.86 -12.60
C ALA A 108 -1.79 12.52 -13.74
N GLY A 109 -2.48 13.62 -13.47
CA GLY A 109 -3.23 14.31 -14.52
C GLY A 109 -4.07 15.47 -14.00
N ALA A 110 -5.10 15.79 -14.75
CA ALA A 110 -6.06 16.83 -14.45
C ALA A 110 -7.48 16.37 -14.84
N HIS A 111 -8.49 17.17 -14.56
CA HIS A 111 -9.84 16.92 -15.05
C HIS A 111 -9.82 16.88 -16.59
N THR A 112 -10.38 15.84 -17.19
CA THR A 112 -10.38 15.50 -18.63
C THR A 112 -9.07 15.00 -19.21
N GLU A 113 -7.96 15.04 -18.47
CA GLU A 113 -6.64 14.51 -18.85
C GLU A 113 -6.10 13.67 -17.67
N GLU A 114 -6.83 12.64 -17.28
CA GLU A 114 -6.56 11.85 -16.10
C GLU A 114 -5.59 10.71 -16.38
N LYS A 115 -4.79 10.35 -15.36
CA LYS A 115 -3.94 9.15 -15.37
C LYS A 115 -2.88 9.09 -16.47
N ASN A 116 -2.30 10.24 -16.81
CA ASN A 116 -1.11 10.25 -17.64
C ASN A 116 0.02 9.47 -16.97
N VAL A 117 0.71 8.65 -17.75
CA VAL A 117 1.82 7.82 -17.27
C VAL A 117 3.10 8.65 -17.22
N TYR A 118 3.71 8.72 -16.06
CA TYR A 118 5.03 9.35 -15.86
C TYR A 118 6.02 8.29 -15.41
N ARG A 119 7.07 8.10 -16.21
CA ARG A 119 8.19 7.22 -15.89
C ARG A 119 9.47 8.03 -15.77
N ARG A 120 10.21 7.81 -14.69
CA ARG A 120 11.50 8.50 -14.45
C ARG A 120 12.45 7.61 -13.67
N PRO A 121 13.77 7.68 -13.93
CA PRO A 121 14.76 7.00 -13.12
C PRO A 121 14.66 7.45 -11.67
N LEU A 122 14.80 6.51 -10.73
CA LEU A 122 14.94 6.82 -9.32
C LEU A 122 16.35 7.37 -9.09
N CYS A 123 16.43 8.61 -8.62
CA CYS A 123 17.67 9.29 -8.29
C CYS A 123 17.90 9.31 -6.77
N ALA A 124 18.96 9.98 -6.32
CA ALA A 124 19.36 10.06 -4.90
C ALA A 124 18.40 10.84 -3.98
N ASP A 125 17.18 11.11 -4.42
CA ASP A 125 16.13 11.80 -3.68
C ASP A 125 14.89 10.91 -3.46
N SER A 126 13.71 11.49 -3.43
CA SER A 126 12.44 10.79 -3.29
C SER A 126 11.43 11.19 -4.37
N VAL A 127 10.57 10.22 -4.73
CA VAL A 127 9.38 10.42 -5.55
C VAL A 127 8.17 10.30 -4.65
N THR A 128 7.40 11.38 -4.51
CA THR A 128 6.19 11.41 -3.69
C THR A 128 4.97 11.60 -4.56
N ILE A 129 3.92 10.84 -4.27
CA ILE A 129 2.56 10.99 -4.79
C ILE A 129 1.61 11.16 -3.62
N GLU A 130 0.70 12.11 -3.67
CA GLU A 130 -0.22 12.32 -2.55
C GLU A 130 -1.50 13.04 -2.96
N SER A 131 -2.53 12.91 -2.12
CA SER A 131 -3.70 13.77 -2.12
C SER A 131 -4.04 14.18 -0.70
N SER A 132 -4.35 15.46 -0.51
CA SER A 132 -4.84 16.06 0.74
C SER A 132 -6.20 16.80 0.51
N ARG A 133 -6.95 16.41 -0.54
CA ARG A 133 -8.15 17.10 -1.00
C ARG A 133 -9.46 16.46 -0.52
N GLY A 134 -9.39 15.51 0.42
CA GLY A 134 -10.53 14.73 0.91
C GLY A 134 -10.77 13.44 0.11
N THR A 135 -10.20 13.31 -1.08
CA THR A 135 -10.31 12.14 -1.94
C THR A 135 -9.05 11.95 -2.78
N SER A 136 -8.79 10.73 -3.23
CA SER A 136 -7.85 10.49 -4.33
C SER A 136 -8.38 11.25 -5.56
N SER A 137 -7.53 12.03 -6.22
CA SER A 137 -7.97 12.99 -7.25
C SER A 137 -7.46 12.59 -8.63
N PRO A 138 -8.01 13.15 -9.72
CA PRO A 138 -7.43 13.02 -11.06
C PRO A 138 -5.97 13.43 -11.13
N GLN A 139 -5.52 14.33 -10.23
CA GLN A 139 -4.15 14.83 -10.17
C GLN A 139 -3.14 13.76 -9.72
N ALA A 140 -3.53 12.83 -8.86
CA ALA A 140 -2.66 11.74 -8.40
C ALA A 140 -3.48 10.49 -8.09
N THR A 141 -3.00 9.36 -8.59
CA THR A 141 -3.58 8.04 -8.32
C THR A 141 -2.69 7.34 -7.28
N PRO A 142 -3.26 6.59 -6.31
CA PRO A 142 -2.49 5.90 -5.28
C PRO A 142 -1.80 4.62 -5.82
N PHE A 143 -1.02 4.80 -6.90
CA PHE A 143 -0.30 3.75 -7.61
C PHE A 143 1.15 4.13 -7.84
N ILE A 144 2.05 3.18 -7.60
CA ILE A 144 3.49 3.28 -7.87
C ILE A 144 3.93 2.00 -8.59
N GLY A 145 4.57 2.15 -9.74
CA GLY A 145 5.31 1.08 -10.40
C GLY A 145 6.81 1.25 -10.18
N LEU A 146 7.50 0.18 -9.80
CA LEU A 146 8.95 0.09 -9.78
C LEU A 146 9.37 -0.87 -10.89
N LEU A 147 10.13 -0.36 -11.85
CA LEU A 147 10.53 -1.08 -13.05
C LEU A 147 12.05 -1.24 -13.06
N SER A 148 12.53 -2.42 -13.37
CA SER A 148 13.97 -2.59 -13.70
C SER A 148 14.34 -1.71 -14.90
N PRO A 149 15.57 -1.19 -14.97
CA PRO A 149 16.01 -0.40 -16.12
C PRO A 149 15.81 -1.14 -17.46
N GLY A 150 15.23 -0.46 -18.42
CA GLY A 150 14.96 -1.04 -19.74
C GLY A 150 13.70 -1.92 -19.83
N THR A 151 12.88 -1.99 -18.76
CA THR A 151 11.58 -2.68 -18.80
C THR A 151 10.65 -2.04 -19.84
N THR A 152 10.01 -2.91 -20.64
CA THR A 152 9.01 -2.59 -21.67
C THR A 152 7.65 -3.18 -21.28
N GLU A 153 6.69 -3.17 -22.22
CA GLU A 153 5.39 -3.83 -22.05
C GLU A 153 5.53 -5.34 -21.86
N GLU A 154 6.44 -6.00 -22.61
CA GLU A 154 6.55 -7.45 -22.68
C GLU A 154 7.77 -8.02 -21.96
N GLN A 155 8.70 -7.18 -21.49
CA GLN A 155 9.98 -7.60 -20.93
C GLN A 155 10.37 -6.78 -19.72
N GLY A 156 11.08 -7.41 -18.78
CA GLY A 156 11.64 -6.81 -17.59
C GLY A 156 10.80 -7.05 -16.35
N GLU A 157 11.36 -6.69 -15.21
CA GLU A 157 10.72 -6.87 -13.92
C GLU A 157 9.94 -5.62 -13.50
N VAL A 158 8.74 -5.83 -12.99
CA VAL A 158 7.86 -4.77 -12.50
C VAL A 158 7.32 -5.17 -11.12
N LEU A 159 7.37 -4.26 -10.19
CA LEU A 159 6.64 -4.34 -8.93
C LEU A 159 5.63 -3.19 -8.88
N GLY A 160 4.37 -3.51 -9.11
CA GLY A 160 3.25 -2.57 -8.94
C GLY A 160 2.77 -2.53 -7.50
N VAL A 161 2.52 -1.34 -6.98
CA VAL A 161 1.98 -1.12 -5.63
C VAL A 161 0.80 -0.17 -5.71
N ASN A 162 -0.35 -0.58 -5.18
CA ASN A 162 -1.58 0.20 -5.17
C ASN A 162 -2.21 0.24 -3.78
N LEU A 163 -2.91 1.33 -3.44
CA LEU A 163 -3.69 1.44 -2.20
C LEU A 163 -5.19 1.40 -2.52
N ILE A 164 -5.90 0.47 -1.91
CA ILE A 164 -7.36 0.38 -2.04
C ILE A 164 -8.02 1.38 -1.08
N TYR A 165 -8.00 2.64 -1.49
CA TYR A 165 -8.52 3.74 -0.68
C TYR A 165 -8.87 4.95 -1.55
N SER A 166 -10.03 5.54 -1.33
CA SER A 166 -10.52 6.70 -2.09
C SER A 166 -10.31 8.05 -1.37
N GLY A 167 -9.79 8.04 -0.14
CA GLY A 167 -9.53 9.24 0.65
C GLY A 167 -8.15 9.86 0.39
N ASN A 168 -7.71 10.70 1.32
CA ASN A 168 -6.38 11.30 1.31
C ASN A 168 -5.30 10.21 1.46
N PHE A 169 -4.40 10.13 0.51
CA PHE A 169 -3.33 9.14 0.50
C PHE A 169 -1.95 9.77 0.39
N TYR A 170 -0.95 9.03 0.84
CA TYR A 170 0.46 9.34 0.71
C TYR A 170 1.20 8.11 0.20
N GLY A 171 2.03 8.29 -0.84
CA GLY A 171 2.95 7.30 -1.36
C GLY A 171 4.32 7.93 -1.58
N CYS A 172 5.38 7.21 -1.25
CA CYS A 172 6.75 7.68 -1.41
C CYS A 172 7.68 6.55 -1.78
N VAL A 173 8.54 6.79 -2.76
CA VAL A 173 9.70 5.96 -3.09
C VAL A 173 10.95 6.77 -2.78
N GLN A 174 11.81 6.26 -1.93
CA GLN A 174 13.00 6.97 -1.45
C GLN A 174 14.25 6.12 -1.58
N CYS A 175 15.32 6.69 -2.12
CA CYS A 175 16.65 6.10 -2.06
C CYS A 175 17.21 6.14 -0.63
N GLY A 176 17.60 5.00 -0.12
CA GLY A 176 18.32 4.89 1.15
C GLY A 176 19.83 5.08 0.96
N GLN A 177 20.50 5.60 1.97
CA GLN A 177 21.96 5.85 1.93
C GLN A 177 22.82 4.59 1.77
N TYR A 178 22.24 3.40 1.95
CA TYR A 178 22.93 2.10 1.89
C TYR A 178 22.60 1.29 0.63
N GLY A 179 22.18 1.94 -0.44
CA GLY A 179 21.88 1.25 -1.70
C GLY A 179 20.51 0.54 -1.71
N THR A 180 19.60 0.91 -0.81
CA THR A 180 18.24 0.36 -0.72
C THR A 180 17.20 1.34 -1.24
N THR A 181 16.05 0.84 -1.67
CA THR A 181 14.88 1.66 -2.00
C THR A 181 13.78 1.40 -0.99
N ARG A 182 13.28 2.47 -0.36
CA ARG A 182 12.13 2.41 0.55
C ARG A 182 10.86 2.82 -0.16
N VAL A 183 9.84 1.97 -0.09
CA VAL A 183 8.50 2.24 -0.62
C VAL A 183 7.53 2.36 0.55
N GLN A 184 6.80 3.47 0.59
CA GLN A 184 5.79 3.74 1.62
C GLN A 184 4.46 4.07 0.95
N LEU A 185 3.35 3.56 1.50
CA LEU A 185 2.00 3.83 1.00
C LEU A 185 0.97 3.72 2.14
N GLY A 186 0.01 4.64 2.18
CA GLY A 186 -1.06 4.61 3.17
C GLY A 186 -1.88 5.90 3.22
N ILE A 187 -2.62 6.09 4.31
CA ILE A 187 -3.35 7.35 4.56
C ILE A 187 -2.36 8.51 4.69
N ASN A 188 -2.72 9.65 4.08
CA ASN A 188 -1.90 10.85 4.18
C ASN A 188 -1.83 11.35 5.63
N PRO A 189 -0.63 11.50 6.21
CA PRO A 189 -0.49 11.98 7.59
C PRO A 189 -0.81 13.48 7.74
N TYR A 190 -0.94 14.23 6.65
CA TYR A 190 -1.29 15.64 6.71
C TYR A 190 -2.69 15.83 7.29
N GLN A 191 -2.78 16.53 8.42
CA GLN A 191 -4.01 16.75 9.19
C GLN A 191 -4.73 15.44 9.61
N PHE A 192 -4.00 14.32 9.68
CA PHE A 192 -4.53 13.07 10.17
C PHE A 192 -4.25 12.96 11.68
N GLY A 193 -5.28 12.63 12.43
CA GLY A 193 -5.23 12.29 13.84
C GLY A 193 -6.37 11.33 14.17
N TRP A 194 -6.06 10.22 14.79
CA TRP A 194 -7.05 9.23 15.21
C TRP A 194 -6.89 8.91 16.70
N GLN A 195 -7.90 9.28 17.49
CA GLN A 195 -7.91 8.95 18.91
C GLN A 195 -8.26 7.46 19.11
N LEU A 196 -7.29 6.68 19.54
CA LEU A 196 -7.44 5.25 19.81
C LEU A 196 -7.66 5.05 21.31
N SER A 197 -8.94 4.84 21.69
CA SER A 197 -9.34 4.60 23.07
C SER A 197 -8.96 3.20 23.56
N PRO A 198 -8.83 2.98 24.88
CA PRO A 198 -8.64 1.65 25.46
C PRO A 198 -9.66 0.64 24.96
N GLY A 199 -9.20 -0.55 24.60
CA GLY A 199 -10.04 -1.65 24.09
C GLY A 199 -10.51 -1.49 22.64
N THR A 200 -10.09 -0.43 21.94
CA THR A 200 -10.45 -0.21 20.52
C THR A 200 -9.28 -0.50 19.58
N ASN A 201 -9.57 -0.51 18.29
CA ASN A 201 -8.57 -0.71 17.26
C ASN A 201 -8.74 0.28 16.10
N PHE A 202 -7.65 0.48 15.34
CA PHE A 202 -7.63 1.18 14.07
C PHE A 202 -7.04 0.28 13.00
N CYS A 203 -7.66 0.25 11.81
CA CYS A 203 -7.24 -0.57 10.69
C CYS A 203 -6.80 0.33 9.52
N THR A 204 -5.66 0.05 8.91
CA THR A 204 -5.23 0.76 7.70
C THR A 204 -5.95 0.24 6.47
N PRO A 205 -6.10 1.05 5.41
CA PRO A 205 -6.49 0.54 4.09
C PRO A 205 -5.54 -0.56 3.59
N GLU A 206 -6.03 -1.39 2.69
CA GLU A 206 -5.24 -2.45 2.09
C GLU A 206 -4.33 -1.91 0.99
N ALA A 207 -3.05 -2.27 1.02
CA ALA A 207 -2.10 -2.10 -0.06
C ALA A 207 -1.99 -3.41 -0.84
N VAL A 208 -1.93 -3.33 -2.17
CA VAL A 208 -1.80 -4.46 -3.09
C VAL A 208 -0.45 -4.36 -3.79
N LEU A 209 0.29 -5.46 -3.80
CA LEU A 209 1.55 -5.62 -4.49
C LEU A 209 1.38 -6.67 -5.58
N VAL A 210 1.86 -6.35 -6.78
CA VAL A 210 1.87 -7.28 -7.92
C VAL A 210 3.27 -7.32 -8.50
N TYR A 211 3.82 -8.51 -8.62
CA TYR A 211 5.11 -8.71 -9.29
C TYR A 211 4.92 -9.35 -10.66
N SER A 212 5.67 -8.87 -11.64
CA SER A 212 5.76 -9.47 -12.97
C SER A 212 7.21 -9.49 -13.44
N ALA A 213 7.63 -10.60 -14.05
CA ALA A 213 8.89 -10.73 -14.79
C ALA A 213 8.69 -10.53 -16.30
N ASN A 214 7.45 -10.33 -16.76
CA ASN A 214 7.03 -10.23 -18.14
C ASN A 214 6.60 -8.81 -18.52
N GLY A 215 7.29 -7.81 -18.02
CA GLY A 215 6.99 -6.41 -18.29
C GLY A 215 5.71 -5.90 -17.67
N LEU A 216 5.25 -4.75 -18.17
CA LEU A 216 4.05 -4.09 -17.68
C LEU A 216 2.77 -4.89 -17.98
N ALA A 217 2.67 -5.53 -19.15
CA ALA A 217 1.50 -6.34 -19.51
C ALA A 217 1.24 -7.45 -18.49
N GLY A 218 2.27 -8.19 -18.10
CA GLY A 218 2.14 -9.23 -17.06
C GLY A 218 1.70 -8.70 -15.69
N MET A 219 2.07 -7.46 -15.33
CA MET A 219 1.58 -6.83 -14.11
C MET A 219 0.08 -6.52 -14.18
N TYR A 220 -0.46 -6.22 -15.37
CA TYR A 220 -1.89 -5.90 -15.52
C TYR A 220 -2.78 -7.13 -15.59
N GLU A 221 -2.28 -8.22 -16.16
CA GLU A 221 -3.05 -9.46 -16.29
C GLU A 221 -3.37 -10.08 -14.93
N ALA A 222 -2.43 -10.11 -14.01
CA ALA A 222 -2.60 -10.70 -12.69
C ALA A 222 -3.75 -10.05 -11.85
N PRO A 223 -3.86 -8.71 -11.73
CA PRO A 223 -4.97 -8.11 -10.98
C PRO A 223 -6.32 -8.15 -11.70
N THR A 224 -6.36 -8.12 -13.03
CA THR A 224 -7.64 -8.02 -13.77
C THR A 224 -8.55 -9.21 -13.54
N THR A 225 -8.02 -10.39 -13.34
CA THR A 225 -8.80 -11.59 -13.02
C THR A 225 -9.45 -11.52 -11.64
N ARG A 226 -8.79 -10.92 -10.64
CA ARG A 226 -9.31 -10.82 -9.26
C ARG A 226 -10.14 -9.57 -8.99
N PHE A 227 -9.83 -8.47 -9.67
CA PHE A 227 -10.55 -7.21 -9.46
C PHE A 227 -11.82 -7.09 -10.32
N SER A 228 -11.96 -7.90 -11.38
CA SER A 228 -13.13 -7.85 -12.26
C SER A 228 -14.43 -8.36 -11.61
N THR A 229 -14.34 -9.13 -10.54
CA THR A 229 -15.49 -9.70 -9.84
C THR A 229 -16.01 -8.85 -8.68
N ALA A 230 -15.25 -7.86 -8.20
CA ALA A 230 -15.64 -7.01 -7.09
C ALA A 230 -16.22 -5.67 -7.58
N ASN A 231 -17.53 -5.49 -7.48
CA ASN A 231 -18.29 -4.33 -8.01
C ASN A 231 -17.94 -2.95 -7.42
N SER A 232 -17.14 -2.84 -6.37
CA SER A 232 -16.76 -1.56 -5.76
C SER A 232 -15.27 -1.23 -5.87
N VAL A 233 -14.41 -2.23 -5.99
CA VAL A 233 -12.95 -2.08 -6.15
C VAL A 233 -12.57 -2.11 -7.64
N ALA A 234 -13.42 -2.71 -8.48
CA ALA A 234 -13.31 -2.74 -9.94
C ALA A 234 -13.16 -1.33 -10.59
N GLY A 235 -13.66 -0.28 -9.94
CA GLY A 235 -13.45 1.08 -10.40
C GLY A 235 -11.98 1.50 -10.42
N MET A 236 -11.23 1.24 -9.34
CA MET A 236 -9.83 1.70 -9.25
C MET A 236 -8.87 0.85 -10.07
N SER A 237 -9.03 -0.47 -10.11
CA SER A 237 -8.17 -1.34 -10.90
C SER A 237 -8.50 -1.32 -12.39
N LYS A 238 -9.79 -1.23 -12.79
CA LYS A 238 -10.18 -0.93 -14.18
C LYS A 238 -9.69 0.43 -14.64
N GLU A 239 -9.63 1.39 -13.73
CA GLU A 239 -9.11 2.72 -14.01
C GLU A 239 -7.59 2.71 -14.22
N VAL A 240 -6.83 1.96 -13.44
CA VAL A 240 -5.38 1.77 -13.63
C VAL A 240 -5.13 0.97 -14.91
N ALA A 241 -5.77 -0.18 -15.10
CA ALA A 241 -5.68 -0.96 -16.32
C ALA A 241 -6.13 -0.15 -17.58
N GLY A 242 -7.23 0.61 -17.47
CA GLY A 242 -7.72 1.45 -18.56
C GLY A 242 -6.83 2.65 -18.89
N ALA A 243 -6.08 3.18 -17.92
CA ALA A 243 -5.10 4.23 -18.18
C ALA A 243 -3.91 3.69 -18.99
N VAL A 244 -3.50 2.48 -18.68
CA VAL A 244 -2.39 1.83 -19.33
C VAL A 244 -2.77 1.29 -20.72
N THR A 245 -3.97 0.73 -20.88
CA THR A 245 -4.46 0.34 -22.22
C THR A 245 -4.52 1.55 -23.16
N ARG A 246 -4.96 2.71 -22.68
CA ARG A 246 -4.93 3.96 -23.48
C ARG A 246 -3.53 4.39 -23.86
N TRP A 247 -2.55 4.21 -22.96
CA TRP A 247 -1.15 4.50 -23.27
C TRP A 247 -0.57 3.55 -24.31
N GLN A 248 -0.99 2.27 -24.35
CA GLN A 248 -0.63 1.30 -25.39
C GLN A 248 -1.19 1.68 -26.75
N ASP A 249 -2.40 2.27 -26.80
CA ASP A 249 -3.06 2.68 -28.05
C ASP A 249 -2.48 3.99 -28.62
N GLU A 250 -1.71 4.76 -27.81
CA GLU A 250 -1.11 6.05 -28.20
C GLU A 250 0.39 5.97 -28.61
N ILE A 251 1.02 4.77 -28.50
CA ILE A 251 2.39 4.50 -28.96
C ILE A 251 2.39 3.70 -30.25
#